data_9f2ab7d7d37bcac833fb515ad6031de5
#
_entry.id   9f2ab7d7d37bcac833fb515ad6031de5
#
_cell.length_a   1.000
_cell.length_b   1.000
_cell.length_c   1.000
_cell.angle_alpha   90.00
_cell.angle_beta   90.00
_cell.angle_gamma   90.00
#
_symmetry.space_group_name_H-M   'P 1'
#
loop_
_entity.id
_entity.type
_entity.pdbx_description
1 polymer ?
#
loop_
_entity_poly.entity_id
_entity_poly.type
_entity_poly.pdbx_seq_one_letter_code
_entity_poly.pdbx_strand_id
1 'polypeptide(L)'
;MSYIEILLAVALILFVLCYNINRLLGLPPGPIPWPLIGNTFQLPMSGIDNRLRELRKQYGDVFTLWLPYPTVIINGHEALKRTVIRDGESYAGRPDTYVMILLVEGNYGLIFEENDWYRSQRRFTLHTLKNLGVGRDTIKNAITMLAHRTVDLLRQTNGEPIELRNYLTNAVGNVINQLAFGFIRPHEDKEIIEFQTNLNEVFEHFTNPKMLLLDIMPFLRHFDRFVGFGIKTTLHGNDAILEFIQKQYDYHKKTINYDQEPTNYLDAYLHEIKRRKDEGVVDEFTEKQCVIAIYDLYSAGLETIVITLRYCFHFILNYPNIQEKIHNEIDNAIGRERDITMDDQKILPYTCAFLQEVYRAGYVLHVNFLRMTLKDVDCEGYKLRKGTRVIPQFQSVHMDESIFPRAELIIPERHLKDGQCIKDDRINGFSVGKRACLGENLARMEVFMFFTSLMQKFRFEPDGLYPPKFELLISTFRAPLPFKIRVIDRCSK
;
A
#
# COMPACT_ATOMS: atom_id res chain seq x y z
N MET A 1 21.29 18.82 -50.04
CA MET A 1 21.20 18.94 -48.60
C MET A 1 22.40 18.26 -47.96
N SER A 2 23.10 18.95 -47.10
CA SER A 2 24.19 18.34 -46.35
C SER A 2 23.62 17.36 -45.32
N TYR A 3 24.43 16.38 -44.84
CA TYR A 3 24.00 15.46 -43.80
C TYR A 3 23.50 16.17 -42.54
N ILE A 4 24.07 17.37 -42.25
CA ILE A 4 23.68 18.22 -41.14
C ILE A 4 22.26 18.77 -41.33
N GLU A 5 21.92 19.25 -42.54
CA GLU A 5 20.59 19.76 -42.85
C GLU A 5 19.52 18.67 -42.76
N ILE A 6 19.85 17.45 -43.19
CA ILE A 6 18.93 16.28 -43.04
C ILE A 6 18.72 15.97 -41.53
N LEU A 7 19.79 15.91 -40.74
CA LEU A 7 19.70 15.68 -39.30
C LEU A 7 18.88 16.76 -38.60
N LEU A 8 19.09 18.03 -38.93
CA LEU A 8 18.33 19.15 -38.37
C LEU A 8 16.84 19.07 -38.77
N ALA A 9 16.56 18.75 -40.00
CA ALA A 9 15.17 18.59 -40.50
C ALA A 9 14.47 17.42 -39.76
N VAL A 10 15.12 16.26 -39.61
CA VAL A 10 14.58 15.12 -38.87
C VAL A 10 14.38 15.48 -37.39
N ALA A 11 15.33 16.15 -36.74
CA ALA A 11 15.19 16.59 -35.34
C ALA A 11 14.03 17.57 -35.17
N LEU A 12 13.85 18.51 -36.11
CA LEU A 12 12.71 19.44 -36.09
C LEU A 12 11.37 18.73 -36.27
N ILE A 13 11.28 17.78 -37.22
CA ILE A 13 10.07 16.98 -37.39
C ILE A 13 9.73 16.18 -36.15
N LEU A 14 10.71 15.51 -35.55
CA LEU A 14 10.51 14.77 -34.31
C LEU A 14 10.08 15.69 -33.17
N PHE A 15 10.68 16.86 -33.04
CA PHE A 15 10.27 17.85 -32.05
C PHE A 15 8.83 18.32 -32.24
N VAL A 16 8.44 18.66 -33.48
CA VAL A 16 7.06 19.08 -33.81
C VAL A 16 6.05 17.94 -33.54
N LEU A 17 6.41 16.70 -33.87
CA LEU A 17 5.58 15.52 -33.57
C LEU A 17 5.42 15.32 -32.07
N CYS A 18 6.51 15.32 -31.31
CA CYS A 18 6.47 15.19 -29.85
C CYS A 18 5.69 16.33 -29.19
N TYR A 19 5.88 17.56 -29.67
CA TYR A 19 5.17 18.73 -29.16
C TYR A 19 3.63 18.61 -29.33
N ASN A 20 3.18 18.07 -30.44
CA ASN A 20 1.74 17.95 -30.75
C ASN A 20 1.16 16.58 -30.44
N ILE A 21 1.93 15.60 -29.94
CA ILE A 21 1.51 14.20 -29.88
C ILE A 21 0.21 14.00 -29.07
N ASN A 22 0.07 14.66 -27.92
CA ASN A 22 -1.15 14.54 -27.11
C ASN A 22 -2.38 15.07 -27.88
N ARG A 23 -2.22 16.21 -28.57
CA ARG A 23 -3.29 16.81 -29.37
C ARG A 23 -3.66 15.91 -30.55
N LEU A 24 -2.67 15.35 -31.24
CA LEU A 24 -2.90 14.46 -32.40
C LEU A 24 -3.62 13.18 -31.97
N LEU A 25 -3.38 12.69 -30.76
CA LEU A 25 -4.03 11.51 -30.20
C LEU A 25 -5.33 11.81 -29.43
N GLY A 26 -5.73 13.08 -29.32
CA GLY A 26 -6.90 13.48 -28.54
C GLY A 26 -6.77 13.25 -27.02
N LEU A 27 -5.53 13.18 -26.52
CA LEU A 27 -5.22 13.00 -25.12
C LEU A 27 -5.21 14.33 -24.35
N PRO A 28 -5.39 14.32 -23.02
CA PRO A 28 -5.19 15.50 -22.18
C PRO A 28 -3.80 16.13 -22.39
N PRO A 29 -3.64 17.45 -22.14
CA PRO A 29 -2.35 18.14 -22.25
C PRO A 29 -1.30 17.52 -21.30
N GLY A 30 -0.03 17.86 -21.52
CA GLY A 30 1.04 17.37 -20.65
C GLY A 30 2.40 17.90 -21.09
N PRO A 31 3.47 17.60 -20.34
CA PRO A 31 4.81 17.98 -20.73
C PRO A 31 5.23 17.28 -22.03
N ILE A 32 6.07 17.95 -22.80
CA ILE A 32 6.57 17.41 -24.09
C ILE A 32 7.40 16.15 -23.79
N PRO A 33 7.01 14.97 -24.33
CA PRO A 33 7.79 13.77 -24.16
C PRO A 33 9.05 13.78 -24.99
N TRP A 34 10.14 13.22 -24.47
CA TRP A 34 11.33 12.97 -25.28
C TRP A 34 11.11 11.74 -26.18
N PRO A 35 11.66 11.71 -27.40
CA PRO A 35 11.55 10.56 -28.27
C PRO A 35 12.02 9.27 -27.56
N LEU A 36 11.26 8.17 -27.70
CA LEU A 36 11.47 6.82 -27.15
C LEU A 36 11.33 6.70 -25.63
N ILE A 37 11.76 7.67 -24.85
CA ILE A 37 11.83 7.58 -23.37
C ILE A 37 10.73 8.38 -22.66
N GLY A 38 9.95 9.15 -23.41
CA GLY A 38 8.83 9.93 -22.87
C GLY A 38 9.25 10.97 -21.86
N ASN A 39 8.50 11.03 -20.74
CA ASN A 39 8.77 11.94 -19.63
C ASN A 39 9.54 11.29 -18.47
N THR A 40 10.05 10.08 -18.64
CA THR A 40 10.66 9.28 -17.55
C THR A 40 11.73 10.04 -16.80
N PHE A 41 12.67 10.67 -17.51
CA PHE A 41 13.75 11.45 -16.89
C PHE A 41 13.37 12.89 -16.51
N GLN A 42 12.13 13.32 -16.79
CA GLN A 42 11.59 14.60 -16.32
C GLN A 42 10.95 14.48 -14.93
N LEU A 43 10.82 13.25 -14.44
CA LEU A 43 10.30 12.94 -13.10
C LEU A 43 11.47 12.64 -12.17
N PRO A 44 11.56 13.31 -10.99
CA PRO A 44 12.60 13.04 -10.02
C PRO A 44 12.36 11.66 -9.37
N MET A 45 13.45 10.98 -8.99
CA MET A 45 13.36 9.72 -8.24
C MET A 45 12.89 9.93 -6.79
N SER A 46 13.07 11.15 -6.26
CA SER A 46 12.61 11.56 -4.92
C SER A 46 11.67 12.76 -5.06
N GLY A 47 10.57 12.78 -4.31
CA GLY A 47 9.60 13.86 -4.34
C GLY A 47 8.76 13.93 -5.63
N ILE A 48 8.49 12.78 -6.24
CA ILE A 48 7.67 12.66 -7.45
C ILE A 48 6.26 13.22 -7.25
N ASP A 49 5.70 13.10 -6.06
CA ASP A 49 4.40 13.67 -5.67
C ASP A 49 4.40 15.21 -5.74
N ASN A 50 5.50 15.86 -5.35
CA ASN A 50 5.66 17.31 -5.50
C ASN A 50 5.66 17.68 -6.98
N ARG A 51 6.39 16.92 -7.81
CA ARG A 51 6.44 17.17 -9.25
C ARG A 51 5.07 16.99 -9.91
N LEU A 52 4.31 15.98 -9.51
CA LEU A 52 2.94 15.79 -10.00
C LEU A 52 2.03 16.95 -9.59
N ARG A 53 2.18 17.52 -8.39
CA ARG A 53 1.45 18.71 -7.95
C ARG A 53 1.79 19.95 -8.78
N GLU A 54 3.07 20.14 -9.16
CA GLU A 54 3.48 21.22 -10.07
C GLU A 54 2.86 21.06 -11.46
N LEU A 55 2.90 19.85 -12.02
CA LEU A 55 2.30 19.55 -13.30
C LEU A 55 0.77 19.77 -13.28
N ARG A 56 0.09 19.40 -12.18
CA ARG A 56 -1.32 19.72 -11.98
C ARG A 56 -1.61 21.21 -12.06
N LYS A 57 -0.75 22.06 -11.44
CA LYS A 57 -0.90 23.53 -11.50
C LYS A 57 -0.75 24.06 -12.92
N GLN A 58 0.10 23.42 -13.74
CA GLN A 58 0.38 23.84 -15.10
C GLN A 58 -0.64 23.36 -16.13
N TYR A 59 -1.10 22.09 -16.00
CA TYR A 59 -1.91 21.42 -17.01
C TYR A 59 -3.35 21.14 -16.57
N GLY A 60 -3.69 21.38 -15.32
CA GLY A 60 -5.02 21.09 -14.74
C GLY A 60 -5.12 19.73 -14.08
N ASP A 61 -6.35 19.36 -13.70
CA ASP A 61 -6.61 18.12 -12.94
C ASP A 61 -6.37 16.85 -13.76
N VAL A 62 -6.42 16.93 -15.08
CA VAL A 62 -6.18 15.77 -15.96
C VAL A 62 -5.10 16.12 -16.97
N PHE A 63 -4.00 15.37 -16.93
CA PHE A 63 -2.89 15.56 -17.86
C PHE A 63 -2.24 14.24 -18.24
N THR A 64 -1.45 14.22 -19.30
CA THR A 64 -0.79 13.03 -19.84
C THR A 64 0.71 13.05 -19.57
N LEU A 65 1.23 11.95 -19.01
CA LEU A 65 2.65 11.63 -18.98
C LEU A 65 2.95 10.43 -19.88
N TRP A 66 4.07 10.47 -20.56
CA TRP A 66 4.58 9.35 -21.34
C TRP A 66 5.59 8.53 -20.53
N LEU A 67 5.21 7.31 -20.09
CA LEU A 67 5.98 6.46 -19.18
C LEU A 67 6.14 5.00 -19.73
N PRO A 68 6.79 4.78 -20.86
CA PRO A 68 6.88 5.50 -22.12
C PRO A 68 5.54 5.55 -22.88
N TYR A 69 4.58 4.74 -22.43
CA TYR A 69 3.21 4.76 -22.96
C TYR A 69 2.43 5.95 -22.39
N PRO A 70 1.50 6.51 -23.17
CA PRO A 70 0.68 7.60 -22.65
C PRO A 70 -0.12 7.12 -21.45
N THR A 71 0.06 7.82 -20.34
CA THR A 71 -0.58 7.54 -19.06
C THR A 71 -1.27 8.81 -18.58
N VAL A 72 -2.58 8.75 -18.44
CA VAL A 72 -3.40 9.87 -17.99
C VAL A 72 -3.40 9.93 -16.47
N ILE A 73 -2.95 11.05 -15.92
CA ILE A 73 -2.96 11.32 -14.49
C ILE A 73 -4.25 12.07 -14.15
N ILE A 74 -5.04 11.52 -13.24
CA ILE A 74 -6.30 12.15 -12.79
C ILE A 74 -6.11 12.63 -11.37
N ASN A 75 -6.25 13.92 -11.17
CA ASN A 75 -6.08 14.62 -9.89
C ASN A 75 -7.38 15.29 -9.46
N GLY A 76 -7.39 15.79 -8.21
CA GLY A 76 -8.49 16.56 -7.67
C GLY A 76 -9.73 15.72 -7.33
N HIS A 77 -10.44 16.17 -6.30
CA HIS A 77 -11.57 15.40 -5.75
C HIS A 77 -12.69 15.18 -6.77
N GLU A 78 -13.05 16.20 -7.52
CA GLU A 78 -14.18 16.15 -8.44
C GLU A 78 -13.91 15.28 -9.67
N ALA A 79 -12.69 15.38 -10.26
CA ALA A 79 -12.34 14.53 -11.40
C ALA A 79 -12.23 13.05 -11.00
N LEU A 80 -11.62 12.75 -9.84
CA LEU A 80 -11.58 11.40 -9.27
C LEU A 80 -12.98 10.86 -8.99
N LYS A 81 -13.89 11.71 -8.49
CA LYS A 81 -15.29 11.34 -8.22
C LYS A 81 -16.06 11.00 -9.49
N ARG A 82 -15.92 11.81 -10.53
CA ARG A 82 -16.62 11.59 -11.81
C ARG A 82 -16.08 10.37 -12.56
N THR A 83 -14.79 10.08 -12.44
CA THR A 83 -14.12 8.98 -13.14
C THR A 83 -14.12 7.69 -12.30
N VAL A 84 -13.08 7.48 -11.50
CA VAL A 84 -12.79 6.20 -10.83
C VAL A 84 -13.76 5.81 -9.71
N ILE A 85 -14.62 6.75 -9.24
CA ILE A 85 -15.66 6.43 -8.25
C ILE A 85 -16.98 6.10 -8.98
N ARG A 86 -17.53 7.03 -9.77
CA ARG A 86 -18.84 6.86 -10.40
C ARG A 86 -18.81 5.84 -11.54
N ASP A 87 -17.77 5.86 -12.39
CA ASP A 87 -17.57 4.91 -13.49
C ASP A 87 -16.43 3.92 -13.19
N GLY A 88 -16.35 3.46 -11.93
CA GLY A 88 -15.26 2.62 -11.44
C GLY A 88 -15.03 1.34 -12.23
N GLU A 89 -16.05 0.76 -12.85
CA GLU A 89 -15.94 -0.42 -13.73
C GLU A 89 -15.06 -0.12 -14.95
N SER A 90 -15.26 1.03 -15.58
CA SER A 90 -14.51 1.40 -16.79
C SER A 90 -13.03 1.65 -16.53
N TYR A 91 -12.65 1.99 -15.27
CA TYR A 91 -11.29 2.27 -14.82
C TYR A 91 -10.71 1.14 -13.95
N ALA A 92 -11.24 -0.08 -14.04
CA ALA A 92 -10.83 -1.20 -13.19
C ALA A 92 -9.72 -2.07 -13.79
N GLY A 93 -9.34 -1.89 -15.06
CA GLY A 93 -8.30 -2.67 -15.72
C GLY A 93 -6.92 -2.49 -15.07
N ARG A 94 -6.05 -3.46 -15.34
CA ARG A 94 -4.62 -3.45 -14.98
C ARG A 94 -3.80 -3.71 -16.23
N PRO A 95 -2.81 -2.89 -16.56
CA PRO A 95 -1.88 -3.26 -17.62
C PRO A 95 -0.93 -4.34 -17.10
N ASP A 96 -0.55 -5.23 -17.99
CA ASP A 96 0.54 -6.17 -17.70
C ASP A 96 1.82 -5.40 -17.37
N THR A 97 2.50 -5.83 -16.32
CA THR A 97 3.82 -5.32 -15.95
C THR A 97 4.82 -6.45 -16.03
N TYR A 98 5.95 -6.20 -16.67
CA TYR A 98 6.99 -7.20 -16.87
C TYR A 98 7.52 -7.76 -15.55
N VAL A 99 7.73 -6.87 -14.58
CA VAL A 99 8.29 -7.26 -13.28
C VAL A 99 7.33 -8.18 -12.52
N MET A 100 6.02 -7.92 -12.55
CA MET A 100 5.05 -8.81 -11.89
C MET A 100 4.95 -10.17 -12.58
N ILE A 101 4.92 -10.18 -13.91
CA ILE A 101 4.95 -11.45 -14.66
C ILE A 101 6.19 -12.27 -14.31
N LEU A 102 7.34 -11.61 -14.11
CA LEU A 102 8.59 -12.25 -13.71
C LEU A 102 8.52 -12.88 -12.30
N LEU A 103 7.88 -12.18 -11.33
CA LEU A 103 7.80 -12.64 -9.94
C LEU A 103 6.79 -13.76 -9.74
N VAL A 104 5.64 -13.73 -10.42
CA VAL A 104 4.55 -14.70 -10.21
C VAL A 104 4.33 -15.63 -11.41
N GLU A 105 5.18 -15.55 -12.43
CA GLU A 105 5.15 -16.37 -13.65
C GLU A 105 3.78 -16.38 -14.35
N GLY A 106 3.19 -15.21 -14.51
CA GLY A 106 1.92 -15.05 -15.21
C GLY A 106 0.99 -14.01 -14.54
N ASN A 107 -0.27 -14.02 -14.94
CA ASN A 107 -1.30 -13.15 -14.41
C ASN A 107 -2.12 -13.90 -13.36
N TYR A 108 -1.63 -13.89 -12.12
CA TYR A 108 -2.25 -14.51 -10.95
C TYR A 108 -2.40 -13.50 -9.81
N GLY A 109 -3.15 -13.89 -8.78
CA GLY A 109 -3.27 -13.15 -7.53
C GLY A 109 -4.48 -12.23 -7.46
N LEU A 110 -4.38 -11.18 -6.65
CA LEU A 110 -5.45 -10.24 -6.32
C LEU A 110 -5.14 -8.81 -6.75
N ILE A 111 -3.86 -8.48 -6.92
CA ILE A 111 -3.41 -7.08 -7.11
C ILE A 111 -3.34 -6.74 -8.61
N PHE A 112 -2.69 -7.59 -9.42
CA PHE A 112 -2.36 -7.31 -10.82
C PHE A 112 -3.26 -8.02 -11.82
N GLU A 113 -4.06 -8.99 -11.37
CA GLU A 113 -5.03 -9.69 -12.21
C GLU A 113 -6.04 -8.71 -12.83
N GLU A 114 -6.33 -8.93 -14.13
CA GLU A 114 -7.34 -8.20 -14.85
C GLU A 114 -8.47 -9.10 -15.33
N ASN A 115 -9.38 -9.30 -15.65
CA ASN A 115 -10.41 -10.16 -16.23
C ASN A 115 -11.53 -10.55 -15.22
N ASP A 116 -12.38 -11.46 -15.64
CA ASP A 116 -13.50 -11.95 -14.83
C ASP A 116 -13.01 -12.76 -13.63
N TRP A 117 -11.81 -13.37 -13.71
CA TRP A 117 -11.17 -14.09 -12.61
C TRP A 117 -10.89 -13.16 -11.43
N TYR A 118 -10.38 -11.94 -11.70
CA TYR A 118 -10.21 -10.94 -10.65
C TYR A 118 -11.49 -10.69 -9.87
N ARG A 119 -12.65 -10.61 -10.54
CA ARG A 119 -13.93 -10.33 -9.88
C ARG A 119 -14.35 -11.45 -8.95
N SER A 120 -14.20 -12.72 -9.37
CA SER A 120 -14.55 -13.88 -8.57
C SER A 120 -13.55 -14.06 -7.42
N GLN A 121 -12.24 -13.96 -7.67
CA GLN A 121 -11.19 -14.02 -6.66
C GLN A 121 -11.35 -12.92 -5.60
N ARG A 122 -11.58 -11.68 -6.04
CA ARG A 122 -11.83 -10.55 -5.12
C ARG A 122 -13.09 -10.76 -4.28
N ARG A 123 -14.19 -11.23 -4.89
CA ARG A 123 -15.44 -11.50 -4.17
C ARG A 123 -15.24 -12.58 -3.13
N PHE A 124 -14.60 -13.67 -3.51
CA PHE A 124 -14.25 -14.76 -2.59
C PHE A 124 -13.41 -14.25 -1.43
N THR A 125 -12.32 -13.54 -1.74
CA THR A 125 -11.41 -13.02 -0.70
C THR A 125 -12.11 -12.05 0.25
N LEU A 126 -12.90 -11.09 -0.26
CA LEU A 126 -13.66 -10.16 0.60
C LEU A 126 -14.64 -10.90 1.51
N HIS A 127 -15.34 -11.92 0.99
CA HIS A 127 -16.26 -12.73 1.77
C HIS A 127 -15.52 -13.52 2.85
N THR A 128 -14.41 -14.16 2.49
CA THR A 128 -13.57 -14.94 3.40
C THR A 128 -12.97 -14.04 4.50
N LEU A 129 -12.39 -12.90 4.15
CA LEU A 129 -11.85 -11.94 5.13
C LEU A 129 -12.92 -11.42 6.08
N LYS A 130 -14.13 -11.17 5.58
CA LYS A 130 -15.26 -10.77 6.43
C LYS A 130 -15.64 -11.89 7.41
N ASN A 131 -15.69 -13.13 6.95
CA ASN A 131 -16.07 -14.27 7.79
C ASN A 131 -14.98 -14.65 8.80
N LEU A 132 -13.70 -14.51 8.44
CA LEU A 132 -12.56 -14.87 9.30
C LEU A 132 -12.15 -13.73 10.23
N GLY A 133 -12.21 -12.48 9.77
CA GLY A 133 -11.51 -11.40 10.46
C GLY A 133 -12.38 -10.32 11.06
N VAL A 134 -13.32 -9.78 10.31
CA VAL A 134 -14.04 -8.56 10.72
C VAL A 134 -15.31 -8.89 11.50
N GLY A 135 -15.78 -10.15 11.41
CA GLY A 135 -17.01 -10.63 12.05
C GLY A 135 -16.81 -11.66 13.17
N ARG A 136 -15.60 -12.19 13.37
CA ARG A 136 -15.28 -13.16 14.42
C ARG A 136 -14.19 -12.63 15.35
N ASP A 137 -14.25 -13.02 16.60
CA ASP A 137 -13.30 -12.54 17.63
C ASP A 137 -11.85 -13.06 17.43
N THR A 138 -11.65 -14.07 16.58
CA THR A 138 -10.34 -14.72 16.37
C THR A 138 -9.24 -13.75 15.98
N ILE A 139 -9.45 -12.91 14.93
CA ILE A 139 -8.43 -11.94 14.49
C ILE A 139 -8.31 -10.79 15.48
N LYS A 140 -9.41 -10.32 16.06
CA LYS A 140 -9.37 -9.29 17.11
C LYS A 140 -8.55 -9.76 18.31
N ASN A 141 -8.79 -10.99 18.78
CA ASN A 141 -8.06 -11.61 19.88
C ASN A 141 -6.58 -11.80 19.53
N ALA A 142 -6.28 -12.21 18.30
CA ALA A 142 -4.91 -12.33 17.82
C ALA A 142 -4.18 -10.98 17.83
N ILE A 143 -4.81 -9.90 17.33
CA ILE A 143 -4.23 -8.55 17.35
C ILE A 143 -4.01 -8.08 18.78
N THR A 144 -4.98 -8.27 19.68
CA THR A 144 -4.84 -7.92 21.11
C THR A 144 -3.67 -8.66 21.77
N MET A 145 -3.59 -9.98 21.55
CA MET A 145 -2.50 -10.80 22.10
C MET A 145 -1.13 -10.35 21.55
N LEU A 146 -1.06 -10.06 20.24
CA LEU A 146 0.17 -9.58 19.60
C LEU A 146 0.56 -8.16 20.06
N ALA A 147 -0.42 -7.31 20.32
CA ALA A 147 -0.17 -5.99 20.94
C ALA A 147 0.42 -6.13 22.34
N HIS A 148 -0.12 -7.02 23.19
CA HIS A 148 0.43 -7.32 24.51
C HIS A 148 1.85 -7.86 24.43
N ARG A 149 2.08 -8.83 23.56
CA ARG A 149 3.42 -9.37 23.33
C ARG A 149 4.41 -8.29 22.88
N THR A 150 3.99 -7.39 22.01
CA THR A 150 4.81 -6.25 21.58
C THR A 150 5.12 -5.32 22.78
N VAL A 151 4.13 -5.06 23.65
CA VAL A 151 4.32 -4.30 24.90
C VAL A 151 5.38 -4.97 25.78
N ASP A 152 5.29 -6.28 25.98
CA ASP A 152 6.25 -7.00 26.85
C ASP A 152 7.67 -7.00 26.26
N LEU A 153 7.82 -7.15 24.96
CA LEU A 153 9.11 -7.04 24.27
C LEU A 153 9.69 -5.62 24.38
N LEU A 154 8.86 -4.59 24.25
CA LEU A 154 9.29 -3.20 24.36
C LEU A 154 9.69 -2.82 25.80
N ARG A 155 9.05 -3.37 26.82
CA ARG A 155 9.48 -3.20 28.22
C ARG A 155 10.90 -3.68 28.48
N GLN A 156 11.28 -4.79 27.82
CA GLN A 156 12.62 -5.35 27.95
C GLN A 156 13.72 -4.45 27.38
N THR A 157 13.37 -3.46 26.58
CA THR A 157 14.34 -2.48 26.07
C THR A 157 14.85 -1.50 27.13
N ASN A 158 14.16 -1.38 28.27
CA ASN A 158 14.52 -0.52 29.40
C ASN A 158 14.78 0.94 29.01
N GLY A 159 14.06 1.47 28.01
CA GLY A 159 14.23 2.83 27.52
C GLY A 159 15.45 3.06 26.63
N GLU A 160 16.18 2.01 26.27
CA GLU A 160 17.25 2.13 25.29
C GLU A 160 16.71 2.46 23.91
N PRO A 161 17.48 3.19 23.07
CA PRO A 161 17.06 3.55 21.73
C PRO A 161 16.92 2.33 20.83
N ILE A 162 15.74 2.14 20.27
CA ILE A 162 15.43 1.01 19.39
C ILE A 162 14.88 1.47 18.04
N GLU A 163 15.00 0.62 17.05
CA GLU A 163 14.26 0.73 15.79
C GLU A 163 12.96 -0.05 15.93
N LEU A 164 11.84 0.67 16.09
CA LEU A 164 10.52 0.09 16.34
C LEU A 164 10.01 -0.79 15.19
N ARG A 165 10.51 -0.55 13.96
CA ARG A 165 10.11 -1.30 12.77
C ARG A 165 10.15 -2.81 12.98
N ASN A 166 11.22 -3.34 13.58
CA ASN A 166 11.40 -4.79 13.73
C ASN A 166 10.32 -5.44 14.59
N TYR A 167 9.92 -4.76 15.68
CA TYR A 167 8.84 -5.21 16.56
C TYR A 167 7.49 -5.19 15.86
N LEU A 168 7.22 -4.12 15.11
CA LEU A 168 5.98 -3.96 14.35
C LEU A 168 5.89 -4.98 13.21
N THR A 169 6.97 -5.22 12.47
CA THR A 169 7.02 -6.19 11.37
C THR A 169 6.66 -7.59 11.85
N ASN A 170 7.20 -8.01 13.00
CA ASN A 170 6.87 -9.31 13.58
C ASN A 170 5.40 -9.39 14.01
N ALA A 171 4.90 -8.36 14.68
CA ALA A 171 3.52 -8.33 15.16
C ALA A 171 2.53 -8.38 13.98
N VAL A 172 2.67 -7.49 13.00
CA VAL A 172 1.81 -7.43 11.80
C VAL A 172 1.92 -8.70 10.96
N GLY A 173 3.15 -9.23 10.77
CA GLY A 173 3.37 -10.50 10.05
C GLY A 173 2.63 -11.67 10.70
N ASN A 174 2.58 -11.72 12.02
CA ASN A 174 1.82 -12.74 12.74
C ASN A 174 0.29 -12.57 12.63
N VAL A 175 -0.23 -11.36 12.45
CA VAL A 175 -1.66 -11.17 12.11
C VAL A 175 -1.95 -11.82 10.75
N ILE A 176 -1.06 -11.63 9.76
CA ILE A 176 -1.22 -12.24 8.44
C ILE A 176 -1.06 -13.76 8.52
N ASN A 177 -0.11 -14.29 9.31
CA ASN A 177 0.02 -15.73 9.55
C ASN A 177 -1.27 -16.33 10.11
N GLN A 178 -1.87 -15.67 11.11
CA GLN A 178 -3.14 -16.11 11.70
C GLN A 178 -4.28 -16.09 10.67
N LEU A 179 -4.33 -15.04 9.84
CA LEU A 179 -5.34 -14.91 8.80
C LEU A 179 -5.16 -15.94 7.68
N ALA A 180 -3.93 -16.10 7.19
CA ALA A 180 -3.62 -16.95 6.04
C ALA A 180 -3.62 -18.43 6.39
N PHE A 181 -3.04 -18.80 7.53
CA PHE A 181 -2.72 -20.19 7.89
C PHE A 181 -3.28 -20.65 9.25
N GLY A 182 -3.82 -19.73 10.07
CA GLY A 182 -4.39 -20.07 11.37
C GLY A 182 -3.37 -20.28 12.49
N PHE A 183 -2.13 -19.82 12.35
CA PHE A 183 -1.11 -19.93 13.40
C PHE A 183 -0.43 -18.59 13.73
N ILE A 184 0.12 -18.52 14.96
CA ILE A 184 1.01 -17.45 15.42
C ILE A 184 2.32 -18.09 15.87
N ARG A 185 3.44 -17.53 15.43
CA ARG A 185 4.79 -18.03 15.73
C ARG A 185 5.51 -17.17 16.77
N PRO A 186 6.45 -17.74 17.53
CA PRO A 186 7.34 -16.98 18.39
C PRO A 186 8.13 -15.89 17.64
N HIS A 187 8.57 -14.85 18.36
CA HIS A 187 9.37 -13.76 17.78
C HIS A 187 10.74 -14.26 17.27
N GLU A 188 11.26 -15.29 17.91
CA GLU A 188 12.56 -15.91 17.62
C GLU A 188 12.48 -17.07 16.62
N ASP A 189 11.30 -17.33 16.03
CA ASP A 189 11.13 -18.40 15.04
C ASP A 189 11.93 -18.08 13.77
N LYS A 190 12.96 -18.93 13.53
CA LYS A 190 13.93 -18.70 12.43
C LYS A 190 13.29 -18.75 11.05
N GLU A 191 12.31 -19.64 10.84
CA GLU A 191 11.64 -19.78 9.54
C GLU A 191 10.83 -18.52 9.23
N ILE A 192 10.17 -17.96 10.23
CA ILE A 192 9.41 -16.69 10.08
C ILE A 192 10.34 -15.49 9.89
N ILE A 193 11.46 -15.43 10.64
CA ILE A 193 12.45 -14.36 10.47
C ILE A 193 13.03 -14.39 9.05
N GLU A 194 13.39 -15.57 8.56
CA GLU A 194 13.90 -15.75 7.19
C GLU A 194 12.86 -15.34 6.14
N PHE A 195 11.63 -15.82 6.30
CA PHE A 195 10.51 -15.43 5.43
C PHE A 195 10.29 -13.91 5.39
N GLN A 196 10.25 -13.26 6.55
CA GLN A 196 10.07 -11.81 6.64
C GLN A 196 11.27 -11.04 6.07
N THR A 197 12.49 -11.57 6.24
CA THR A 197 13.71 -10.98 5.66
C THR A 197 13.65 -11.02 4.13
N ASN A 198 13.35 -12.19 3.55
CA ASN A 198 13.19 -12.34 2.12
C ASN A 198 12.07 -11.44 1.57
N LEU A 199 10.94 -11.35 2.27
CA LEU A 199 9.84 -10.48 1.87
C LEU A 199 10.23 -8.99 1.87
N ASN A 200 10.98 -8.54 2.89
CA ASN A 200 11.48 -7.18 2.95
C ASN A 200 12.49 -6.89 1.82
N GLU A 201 13.42 -7.81 1.55
CA GLU A 201 14.39 -7.66 0.46
C GLU A 201 13.71 -7.60 -0.91
N VAL A 202 12.78 -8.50 -1.18
CA VAL A 202 11.98 -8.47 -2.43
C VAL A 202 11.21 -7.18 -2.53
N PHE A 203 10.60 -6.71 -1.44
CA PHE A 203 9.86 -5.46 -1.40
C PHE A 203 10.76 -4.24 -1.67
N GLU A 204 11.93 -4.15 -1.06
CA GLU A 204 12.89 -3.07 -1.27
C GLU A 204 13.37 -3.02 -2.73
N HIS A 205 13.69 -4.16 -3.34
CA HIS A 205 14.05 -4.23 -4.74
C HIS A 205 12.88 -3.86 -5.66
N PHE A 206 11.69 -4.46 -5.45
CA PHE A 206 10.50 -4.20 -6.24
C PHE A 206 10.08 -2.72 -6.21
N THR A 207 10.22 -2.08 -5.06
CA THR A 207 9.86 -0.67 -4.89
C THR A 207 10.98 0.30 -5.34
N ASN A 208 12.13 -0.20 -5.74
CA ASN A 208 13.20 0.62 -6.28
C ASN A 208 12.75 1.24 -7.62
N PRO A 209 12.83 2.58 -7.78
CA PRO A 209 12.41 3.22 -9.02
C PRO A 209 13.11 2.70 -10.29
N LYS A 210 14.32 2.11 -10.17
CA LYS A 210 15.02 1.47 -11.30
C LYS A 210 14.22 0.28 -11.86
N MET A 211 13.47 -0.44 -11.04
CA MET A 211 12.66 -1.58 -11.50
C MET A 211 11.58 -1.16 -12.49
N LEU A 212 11.07 0.07 -12.39
CA LEU A 212 10.14 0.63 -13.39
C LEU A 212 10.75 0.68 -14.80
N LEU A 213 12.08 0.78 -14.92
CA LEU A 213 12.73 0.74 -16.22
C LEU A 213 12.62 -0.63 -16.89
N LEU A 214 12.49 -1.71 -16.12
CA LEU A 214 12.27 -3.06 -16.67
C LEU A 214 10.85 -3.22 -17.23
N ASP A 215 9.86 -2.58 -16.64
CA ASP A 215 8.50 -2.57 -17.19
C ASP A 215 8.43 -1.79 -18.51
N ILE A 216 9.30 -0.80 -18.66
CA ILE A 216 9.42 0.07 -19.83
C ILE A 216 10.26 -0.60 -20.93
N MET A 217 11.40 -1.16 -20.54
CA MET A 217 12.42 -1.72 -21.43
C MET A 217 12.88 -3.10 -20.91
N PRO A 218 12.07 -4.18 -21.11
CA PRO A 218 12.38 -5.51 -20.55
C PRO A 218 13.73 -6.07 -20.99
N PHE A 219 14.26 -5.65 -22.15
CA PHE A 219 15.57 -6.08 -22.63
C PHE A 219 16.73 -5.64 -21.71
N LEU A 220 16.55 -4.60 -20.89
CA LEU A 220 17.55 -4.13 -19.93
C LEU A 220 17.90 -5.19 -18.87
N ARG A 221 17.06 -6.21 -18.67
CA ARG A 221 17.39 -7.37 -17.81
C ARG A 221 18.72 -8.03 -18.15
N HIS A 222 19.09 -8.03 -19.43
CA HIS A 222 20.35 -8.61 -19.89
C HIS A 222 21.58 -7.80 -19.46
N PHE A 223 21.36 -6.57 -19.03
CA PHE A 223 22.37 -5.63 -18.54
C PHE A 223 22.35 -5.46 -17.01
N ASP A 224 21.67 -6.36 -16.27
CA ASP A 224 21.53 -6.27 -14.81
C ASP A 224 22.87 -6.10 -14.10
N ARG A 225 23.94 -6.80 -14.58
CA ARG A 225 25.28 -6.67 -14.03
C ARG A 225 25.85 -5.24 -14.08
N PHE A 226 25.41 -4.40 -15.04
CA PHE A 226 25.89 -3.03 -15.23
C PHE A 226 24.96 -2.00 -14.60
N VAL A 227 23.65 -2.24 -14.66
CA VAL A 227 22.62 -1.31 -14.15
C VAL A 227 22.31 -1.54 -12.67
N GLY A 228 22.50 -2.78 -12.20
CA GLY A 228 22.27 -3.16 -10.80
C GLY A 228 20.80 -3.12 -10.42
N PHE A 229 19.95 -3.83 -11.17
CA PHE A 229 18.55 -4.04 -10.81
C PHE A 229 18.40 -4.99 -9.62
N GLY A 230 19.35 -5.91 -9.44
CA GLY A 230 19.29 -6.95 -8.42
C GLY A 230 18.30 -8.06 -8.75
N ILE A 231 18.02 -8.32 -10.03
CA ILE A 231 17.02 -9.30 -10.48
C ILE A 231 17.25 -10.68 -9.87
N LYS A 232 18.50 -11.17 -9.86
CA LYS A 232 18.81 -12.51 -9.31
C LYS A 232 18.51 -12.60 -7.82
N THR A 233 18.87 -11.59 -7.05
CA THR A 233 18.60 -11.52 -5.60
C THR A 233 17.09 -11.46 -5.35
N THR A 234 16.38 -10.61 -6.11
CA THR A 234 14.93 -10.51 -6.03
C THR A 234 14.23 -11.83 -6.34
N LEU A 235 14.63 -12.53 -7.40
CA LEU A 235 14.05 -13.82 -7.75
C LEU A 235 14.36 -14.88 -6.70
N HIS A 236 15.58 -14.94 -6.18
CA HIS A 236 15.94 -15.91 -5.14
C HIS A 236 15.12 -15.71 -3.86
N GLY A 237 14.98 -14.47 -3.39
CA GLY A 237 14.12 -14.15 -2.25
C GLY A 237 12.64 -14.46 -2.52
N ASN A 238 12.17 -14.16 -3.75
CA ASN A 238 10.81 -14.46 -4.17
C ASN A 238 10.53 -15.97 -4.19
N ASP A 239 11.46 -16.78 -4.72
CA ASP A 239 11.34 -18.24 -4.75
C ASP A 239 11.25 -18.80 -3.32
N ALA A 240 12.05 -18.30 -2.38
CA ALA A 240 12.00 -18.71 -0.98
C ALA A 240 10.65 -18.36 -0.31
N ILE A 241 10.07 -17.21 -0.64
CA ILE A 241 8.73 -16.83 -0.16
C ILE A 241 7.67 -17.79 -0.71
N LEU A 242 7.70 -18.05 -2.02
CA LEU A 242 6.75 -18.94 -2.68
C LEU A 242 6.89 -20.38 -2.14
N GLU A 243 8.11 -20.85 -1.90
CA GLU A 243 8.37 -22.17 -1.30
C GLU A 243 7.79 -22.28 0.10
N PHE A 244 7.94 -21.26 0.94
CA PHE A 244 7.32 -21.22 2.28
C PHE A 244 5.80 -21.33 2.18
N ILE A 245 5.16 -20.55 1.31
CA ILE A 245 3.69 -20.57 1.12
C ILE A 245 3.26 -21.94 0.57
N GLN A 246 4.01 -22.52 -0.38
CA GLN A 246 3.72 -23.84 -0.94
C GLN A 246 3.79 -24.94 0.11
N LYS A 247 4.80 -24.91 1.01
CA LYS A 247 4.86 -25.85 2.15
C LYS A 247 3.61 -25.79 3.04
N GLN A 248 3.12 -24.57 3.32
CA GLN A 248 1.88 -24.42 4.09
C GLN A 248 0.67 -24.96 3.32
N TYR A 249 0.58 -24.69 2.01
CA TYR A 249 -0.47 -25.22 1.16
C TYR A 249 -0.48 -26.76 1.19
N ASP A 250 0.67 -27.41 1.00
CA ASP A 250 0.78 -28.85 0.98
C ASP A 250 0.46 -29.47 2.34
N TYR A 251 0.84 -28.82 3.43
CA TYR A 251 0.49 -29.26 4.78
C TYR A 251 -1.03 -29.21 5.00
N HIS A 252 -1.67 -28.07 4.72
CA HIS A 252 -3.11 -27.89 4.88
C HIS A 252 -3.89 -28.87 3.99
N LYS A 253 -3.50 -29.04 2.73
CA LYS A 253 -4.12 -29.97 1.78
C LYS A 253 -4.13 -31.43 2.29
N LYS A 254 -3.11 -31.83 3.07
CA LYS A 254 -3.02 -33.17 3.68
C LYS A 254 -3.80 -33.30 4.97
N THR A 255 -4.00 -32.23 5.72
CA THR A 255 -4.54 -32.25 7.08
C THR A 255 -5.96 -31.67 7.21
N ILE A 256 -6.45 -30.99 6.16
CA ILE A 256 -7.76 -30.33 6.18
C ILE A 256 -8.90 -31.32 6.44
N ASN A 257 -9.81 -30.93 7.32
CA ASN A 257 -11.08 -31.61 7.52
C ASN A 257 -12.21 -30.81 6.85
N TYR A 258 -12.70 -31.33 5.73
CA TYR A 258 -13.76 -30.69 4.96
C TYR A 258 -15.15 -30.70 5.61
N ASP A 259 -15.32 -31.42 6.71
CA ASP A 259 -16.56 -31.41 7.49
C ASP A 259 -16.61 -30.28 8.53
N GLN A 260 -15.53 -29.55 8.70
CA GLN A 260 -15.42 -28.41 9.61
C GLN A 260 -15.40 -27.08 8.84
N GLU A 261 -15.95 -26.04 9.48
CA GLU A 261 -15.88 -24.69 8.94
C GLU A 261 -14.42 -24.20 8.86
N PRO A 262 -14.01 -23.55 7.77
CA PRO A 262 -12.66 -23.05 7.63
C PRO A 262 -12.34 -21.98 8.69
N THR A 263 -11.14 -22.04 9.26
CA THR A 263 -10.66 -21.13 10.29
C THR A 263 -9.61 -20.12 9.82
N ASN A 264 -9.12 -20.29 8.59
CA ASN A 264 -8.13 -19.43 7.95
C ASN A 264 -8.41 -19.35 6.44
N TYR A 265 -7.68 -18.45 5.77
CA TYR A 265 -7.87 -18.18 4.34
C TYR A 265 -7.54 -19.39 3.46
N LEU A 266 -6.45 -20.10 3.78
CA LEU A 266 -6.02 -21.26 3.01
C LEU A 266 -7.05 -22.40 3.09
N ASP A 267 -7.57 -22.71 4.28
CA ASP A 267 -8.63 -23.71 4.43
C ASP A 267 -9.89 -23.31 3.65
N ALA A 268 -10.31 -22.05 3.73
CA ALA A 268 -11.44 -21.54 2.97
C ALA A 268 -11.24 -21.68 1.46
N TYR A 269 -10.00 -21.45 0.98
CA TYR A 269 -9.67 -21.59 -0.43
C TYR A 269 -9.67 -23.06 -0.88
N LEU A 270 -9.16 -23.98 -0.05
CA LEU A 270 -9.21 -25.42 -0.31
C LEU A 270 -10.65 -25.95 -0.35
N HIS A 271 -11.53 -25.46 0.55
CA HIS A 271 -12.97 -25.77 0.50
C HIS A 271 -13.59 -25.31 -0.82
N GLU A 272 -13.25 -24.13 -1.30
CA GLU A 272 -13.78 -23.60 -2.56
C GLU A 272 -13.27 -24.39 -3.77
N ILE A 273 -11.98 -24.77 -3.79
CA ILE A 273 -11.42 -25.65 -4.84
C ILE A 273 -12.21 -26.99 -4.85
N LYS A 274 -12.42 -27.61 -3.67
CA LYS A 274 -13.15 -28.87 -3.58
C LYS A 274 -14.60 -28.72 -4.05
N ARG A 275 -15.31 -27.71 -3.58
CA ARG A 275 -16.71 -27.44 -3.97
C ARG A 275 -16.85 -27.34 -5.48
N ARG A 276 -15.99 -26.53 -6.13
CA ARG A 276 -16.00 -26.35 -7.59
C ARG A 276 -15.70 -27.62 -8.34
N LYS A 277 -14.72 -28.40 -7.87
CA LYS A 277 -14.39 -29.70 -8.44
C LYS A 277 -15.56 -30.67 -8.35
N ASP A 278 -16.25 -30.73 -7.21
CA ASP A 278 -17.41 -31.60 -6.98
C ASP A 278 -18.60 -31.19 -7.86
N GLU A 279 -18.73 -29.88 -8.18
CA GLU A 279 -19.72 -29.33 -9.12
C GLU A 279 -19.30 -29.47 -10.60
N GLY A 280 -18.12 -30.01 -10.90
CA GLY A 280 -17.61 -30.18 -12.25
C GLY A 280 -17.16 -28.85 -12.91
N VAL A 281 -16.95 -27.80 -12.13
CA VAL A 281 -16.48 -26.49 -12.60
C VAL A 281 -14.95 -26.50 -12.64
N VAL A 282 -14.39 -26.25 -13.82
CA VAL A 282 -12.95 -26.03 -14.03
C VAL A 282 -12.74 -24.56 -14.34
N ASP A 283 -12.18 -23.84 -13.41
CA ASP A 283 -11.99 -22.38 -13.51
C ASP A 283 -10.69 -21.90 -12.85
N GLU A 284 -10.66 -20.62 -12.50
CA GLU A 284 -9.52 -19.91 -11.92
C GLU A 284 -9.15 -20.29 -10.48
N PHE A 285 -9.94 -21.10 -9.77
CA PHE A 285 -9.62 -21.55 -8.40
C PHE A 285 -8.64 -22.72 -8.44
N THR A 286 -7.39 -22.42 -8.63
CA THR A 286 -6.29 -23.38 -8.72
C THR A 286 -5.34 -23.25 -7.53
N GLU A 287 -4.46 -24.26 -7.37
CA GLU A 287 -3.37 -24.24 -6.39
C GLU A 287 -2.47 -23.02 -6.58
N LYS A 288 -1.99 -22.78 -7.81
CA LYS A 288 -1.12 -21.64 -8.11
C LYS A 288 -1.79 -20.31 -7.77
N GLN A 289 -3.07 -20.15 -8.13
CA GLN A 289 -3.84 -18.96 -7.80
C GLN A 289 -3.97 -18.76 -6.28
N CYS A 290 -4.17 -19.85 -5.50
CA CYS A 290 -4.21 -19.78 -4.05
C CYS A 290 -2.88 -19.31 -3.46
N VAL A 291 -1.77 -19.92 -3.88
CA VAL A 291 -0.41 -19.57 -3.42
C VAL A 291 -0.11 -18.10 -3.72
N ILE A 292 -0.40 -17.63 -4.94
CA ILE A 292 -0.16 -16.23 -5.31
C ILE A 292 -1.15 -15.28 -4.59
N ALA A 293 -2.39 -15.67 -4.37
CA ALA A 293 -3.31 -14.86 -3.58
C ALA A 293 -2.82 -14.67 -2.13
N ILE A 294 -2.23 -15.70 -1.51
CA ILE A 294 -1.60 -15.59 -0.19
C ILE A 294 -0.34 -14.72 -0.24
N TYR A 295 0.49 -14.89 -1.27
CA TYR A 295 1.64 -14.00 -1.53
C TYR A 295 1.21 -12.53 -1.58
N ASP A 296 0.12 -12.23 -2.30
CA ASP A 296 -0.44 -10.88 -2.39
C ASP A 296 -0.94 -10.35 -1.03
N LEU A 297 -1.55 -11.21 -0.19
CA LEU A 297 -1.96 -10.81 1.16
C LEU A 297 -0.76 -10.39 2.02
N TYR A 298 0.36 -11.13 1.96
CA TYR A 298 1.60 -10.76 2.66
C TYR A 298 2.22 -9.49 2.11
N SER A 299 2.39 -9.43 0.78
CA SER A 299 3.03 -8.30 0.11
C SER A 299 2.28 -6.98 0.34
N ALA A 300 0.94 -7.04 0.35
CA ALA A 300 0.12 -5.85 0.59
C ALA A 300 -0.03 -5.53 2.08
N GLY A 301 -0.17 -6.54 2.94
CA GLY A 301 -0.59 -6.38 4.33
C GLY A 301 0.55 -6.06 5.30
N LEU A 302 1.78 -6.50 5.02
CA LEU A 302 2.87 -6.33 5.97
C LEU A 302 3.42 -4.91 5.96
N GLU A 303 4.09 -4.53 4.89
CA GLU A 303 4.90 -3.31 4.88
C GLU A 303 4.03 -2.03 4.90
N THR A 304 2.84 -2.05 4.27
CA THR A 304 1.95 -0.88 4.27
C THR A 304 1.46 -0.50 5.67
N ILE A 305 1.14 -1.50 6.51
CA ILE A 305 0.73 -1.27 7.90
C ILE A 305 1.91 -0.82 8.74
N VAL A 306 3.08 -1.45 8.57
CA VAL A 306 4.31 -1.06 9.26
C VAL A 306 4.69 0.39 8.92
N ILE A 307 4.64 0.80 7.65
CA ILE A 307 4.88 2.18 7.24
C ILE A 307 3.87 3.13 7.89
N THR A 308 2.59 2.78 7.92
CA THR A 308 1.54 3.61 8.54
C THR A 308 1.78 3.79 10.04
N LEU A 309 2.12 2.72 10.76
CA LEU A 309 2.49 2.80 12.18
C LEU A 309 3.75 3.64 12.38
N ARG A 310 4.77 3.50 11.52
CA ARG A 310 5.96 4.36 11.58
C ARG A 310 5.61 5.84 11.40
N TYR A 311 4.65 6.19 10.54
CA TYR A 311 4.13 7.56 10.46
C TYR A 311 3.45 8.01 11.76
N CYS A 312 2.66 7.14 12.41
CA CYS A 312 2.05 7.47 13.69
C CYS A 312 3.12 7.89 14.70
N PHE A 313 4.16 7.07 14.87
CA PHE A 313 5.25 7.36 15.83
C PHE A 313 6.11 8.53 15.40
N HIS A 314 6.42 8.66 14.10
CA HIS A 314 7.15 9.82 13.60
C HIS A 314 6.42 11.14 13.89
N PHE A 315 5.10 11.17 13.69
CA PHE A 315 4.31 12.37 13.94
C PHE A 315 4.20 12.71 15.42
N ILE A 316 3.97 11.75 16.32
CA ILE A 316 3.91 12.06 17.77
C ILE A 316 5.24 12.52 18.34
N LEU A 317 6.38 12.07 17.78
CA LEU A 317 7.70 12.58 18.15
C LEU A 317 7.91 14.04 17.72
N ASN A 318 7.39 14.42 16.56
CA ASN A 318 7.48 15.79 16.04
C ASN A 318 6.41 16.74 16.61
N TYR A 319 5.31 16.18 17.13
CA TYR A 319 4.18 16.92 17.72
C TYR A 319 3.87 16.39 19.13
N PRO A 320 4.74 16.64 20.15
CA PRO A 320 4.58 16.06 21.49
C PRO A 320 3.26 16.45 22.18
N ASN A 321 2.69 17.60 21.83
CA ASN A 321 1.36 18.01 22.29
C ASN A 321 0.24 17.06 21.80
N ILE A 322 0.39 16.44 20.63
CA ILE A 322 -0.55 15.43 20.13
C ILE A 322 -0.43 14.18 20.99
N GLN A 323 0.81 13.75 21.30
CA GLN A 323 1.05 12.60 22.17
C GLN A 323 0.40 12.82 23.54
N GLU A 324 0.55 14.00 24.16
CA GLU A 324 -0.06 14.34 25.45
C GLU A 324 -1.59 14.28 25.41
N LYS A 325 -2.22 14.83 24.36
CA LYS A 325 -3.69 14.77 24.18
C LYS A 325 -4.18 13.34 24.07
N ILE A 326 -3.50 12.48 23.28
CA ILE A 326 -3.83 11.05 23.16
C ILE A 326 -3.68 10.35 24.52
N HIS A 327 -2.61 10.59 25.27
CA HIS A 327 -2.42 10.03 26.59
C HIS A 327 -3.54 10.43 27.55
N ASN A 328 -3.88 11.72 27.60
CA ASN A 328 -4.94 12.22 28.46
C ASN A 328 -6.31 11.64 28.08
N GLU A 329 -6.59 11.49 26.79
CA GLU A 329 -7.82 10.87 26.32
C GLU A 329 -7.91 9.40 26.75
N ILE A 330 -6.85 8.61 26.55
CA ILE A 330 -6.81 7.20 26.97
C ILE A 330 -6.91 7.07 28.49
N ASP A 331 -6.14 7.85 29.24
CA ASP A 331 -6.13 7.79 30.72
C ASP A 331 -7.52 8.11 31.29
N ASN A 332 -8.22 9.09 30.74
CA ASN A 332 -9.55 9.51 31.20
C ASN A 332 -10.67 8.54 30.79
N ALA A 333 -10.62 8.00 29.56
CA ALA A 333 -11.69 7.17 29.03
C ALA A 333 -11.56 5.69 29.39
N ILE A 334 -10.33 5.18 29.51
CA ILE A 334 -10.05 3.74 29.63
C ILE A 334 -9.18 3.45 30.87
N GLY A 335 -8.21 4.32 31.17
CA GLY A 335 -7.15 4.05 32.13
C GLY A 335 -6.00 3.23 31.54
N ARG A 336 -5.10 2.77 32.42
CA ARG A 336 -3.87 2.07 32.00
C ARG A 336 -3.92 0.55 32.18
N GLU A 337 -4.92 0.04 32.89
CA GLU A 337 -5.01 -1.39 33.27
C GLU A 337 -5.84 -2.21 32.28
N ARG A 338 -7.01 -1.69 31.88
CA ARG A 338 -7.90 -2.37 30.95
C ARG A 338 -7.33 -2.34 29.52
N ASP A 339 -7.43 -3.47 28.85
CA ASP A 339 -6.99 -3.59 27.46
C ASP A 339 -7.84 -2.73 26.50
N ILE A 340 -7.18 -2.25 25.46
CA ILE A 340 -7.81 -1.55 24.35
C ILE A 340 -8.62 -2.55 23.52
N THR A 341 -9.82 -2.17 23.12
CA THR A 341 -10.68 -2.92 22.22
C THR A 341 -11.11 -2.07 21.03
N MET A 342 -11.64 -2.71 19.99
CA MET A 342 -12.16 -1.98 18.82
C MET A 342 -13.35 -1.08 19.15
N ASP A 343 -14.12 -1.41 20.18
CA ASP A 343 -15.24 -0.58 20.61
C ASP A 343 -14.80 0.75 21.24
N ASP A 344 -13.57 0.83 21.71
CA ASP A 344 -12.99 2.04 22.30
C ASP A 344 -12.82 3.19 21.29
N GLN A 345 -12.87 2.90 19.98
CA GLN A 345 -12.93 3.96 18.97
C GLN A 345 -14.07 4.97 19.22
N LYS A 346 -15.16 4.52 19.82
CA LYS A 346 -16.33 5.38 20.11
C LYS A 346 -16.05 6.39 21.22
N ILE A 347 -15.11 6.09 22.10
CA ILE A 347 -14.76 6.90 23.28
C ILE A 347 -13.37 7.53 23.20
N LEU A 348 -12.67 7.33 22.06
CA LEU A 348 -11.35 7.89 21.77
C LEU A 348 -11.39 8.76 20.50
N PRO A 349 -12.23 9.79 20.42
CA PRO A 349 -12.41 10.59 19.21
C PRO A 349 -11.15 11.34 18.78
N TYR A 350 -10.31 11.83 19.70
CA TYR A 350 -9.06 12.51 19.35
C TYR A 350 -8.02 11.55 18.75
N THR A 351 -7.89 10.37 19.33
CA THR A 351 -7.03 9.30 18.80
C THR A 351 -7.49 8.88 17.41
N CYS A 352 -8.80 8.70 17.19
CA CYS A 352 -9.35 8.40 15.87
C CYS A 352 -9.11 9.54 14.87
N ALA A 353 -9.24 10.80 15.29
CA ALA A 353 -8.96 11.97 14.47
C ALA A 353 -7.47 12.06 14.09
N PHE A 354 -6.56 11.74 15.01
CA PHE A 354 -5.13 11.63 14.74
C PHE A 354 -4.85 10.55 13.68
N LEU A 355 -5.41 9.35 13.84
CA LEU A 355 -5.21 8.27 12.86
C LEU A 355 -5.77 8.65 11.48
N GLN A 356 -6.90 9.36 11.41
CA GLN A 356 -7.43 9.86 10.15
C GLN A 356 -6.48 10.88 9.50
N GLU A 357 -5.85 11.75 10.30
CA GLU A 357 -4.83 12.68 9.83
C GLU A 357 -3.56 11.95 9.36
N VAL A 358 -3.18 10.85 10.02
CA VAL A 358 -2.09 9.97 9.54
C VAL A 358 -2.43 9.39 8.16
N TYR A 359 -3.65 8.91 7.93
CA TYR A 359 -4.07 8.40 6.61
C TYR A 359 -4.06 9.50 5.54
N ARG A 360 -4.31 10.76 5.91
CA ARG A 360 -4.22 11.91 5.00
C ARG A 360 -2.78 12.29 4.68
N ALA A 361 -1.97 12.56 5.69
CA ALA A 361 -0.63 13.15 5.53
C ALA A 361 0.47 12.10 5.41
N GLY A 362 0.29 10.92 6.01
CA GLY A 362 1.20 9.77 5.95
C GLY A 362 0.82 8.74 4.88
N TYR A 363 0.27 9.20 3.75
CA TYR A 363 -0.09 8.31 2.64
C TYR A 363 1.12 7.48 2.17
N VAL A 364 0.88 6.20 1.89
CA VAL A 364 1.95 5.20 1.69
C VAL A 364 2.50 5.18 0.27
N LEU A 365 1.76 5.67 -0.73
CA LEU A 365 2.14 5.63 -2.14
C LEU A 365 2.41 7.02 -2.68
N HIS A 366 3.62 7.29 -3.22
CA HIS A 366 3.91 8.52 -3.97
C HIS A 366 3.04 8.63 -5.22
N VAL A 367 2.87 7.51 -5.91
CA VAL A 367 2.05 7.37 -7.12
C VAL A 367 1.14 6.17 -6.92
N ASN A 368 -0.14 6.34 -7.15
CA ASN A 368 -1.08 5.23 -7.01
C ASN A 368 -0.90 4.18 -8.09
N PHE A 369 -1.39 2.97 -7.82
CA PHE A 369 -1.31 1.86 -8.75
C PHE A 369 -1.95 2.20 -10.10
N LEU A 370 -1.22 1.89 -11.15
CA LEU A 370 -1.63 2.04 -12.54
C LEU A 370 -2.93 1.26 -12.80
N ARG A 371 -3.86 1.91 -13.47
CA ARG A 371 -5.11 1.31 -13.96
C ARG A 371 -5.16 1.39 -15.48
N MET A 372 -6.13 0.72 -16.05
CA MET A 372 -6.39 0.75 -17.49
C MET A 372 -7.90 0.87 -17.76
N THR A 373 -8.26 1.58 -18.81
CA THR A 373 -9.67 1.66 -19.21
C THR A 373 -10.10 0.37 -19.90
N LEU A 374 -11.26 -0.18 -19.49
CA LEU A 374 -11.83 -1.42 -20.04
C LEU A 374 -12.74 -1.19 -21.25
N LYS A 375 -13.12 0.07 -21.49
CA LYS A 375 -13.91 0.54 -22.66
C LYS A 375 -13.51 1.98 -22.97
N ASP A 376 -14.01 2.52 -24.06
CA ASP A 376 -13.89 3.95 -24.36
C ASP A 376 -14.66 4.76 -23.32
N VAL A 377 -14.04 5.81 -22.79
CA VAL A 377 -14.61 6.66 -21.73
C VAL A 377 -14.43 8.14 -22.04
N ASP A 378 -15.33 8.97 -21.53
CA ASP A 378 -15.09 10.41 -21.41
C ASP A 378 -14.43 10.70 -20.05
N CYS A 379 -13.26 11.33 -20.09
CA CYS A 379 -12.50 11.74 -18.91
C CYS A 379 -12.32 13.25 -18.94
N GLU A 380 -13.21 13.98 -18.26
CA GLU A 380 -13.17 15.45 -18.18
C GLU A 380 -13.14 16.13 -19.58
N GLY A 381 -13.92 15.60 -20.54
CA GLY A 381 -14.03 16.09 -21.92
C GLY A 381 -12.99 15.49 -22.88
N TYR A 382 -12.12 14.61 -22.42
CA TYR A 382 -11.18 13.87 -23.28
C TYR A 382 -11.69 12.45 -23.52
N LYS A 383 -11.76 12.02 -24.78
CA LYS A 383 -12.19 10.66 -25.15
C LYS A 383 -11.00 9.71 -25.07
N LEU A 384 -10.91 8.97 -23.97
CA LEU A 384 -9.89 7.95 -23.79
C LEU A 384 -10.38 6.62 -24.36
N ARG A 385 -9.57 6.00 -25.21
CA ARG A 385 -9.87 4.68 -25.79
C ARG A 385 -9.69 3.56 -24.77
N LYS A 386 -10.36 2.42 -24.96
CA LYS A 386 -10.07 1.17 -24.26
C LYS A 386 -8.57 0.89 -24.27
N GLY A 387 -8.02 0.45 -23.14
CA GLY A 387 -6.58 0.18 -22.99
C GLY A 387 -5.75 1.42 -22.61
N THR A 388 -6.35 2.60 -22.45
CA THR A 388 -5.61 3.78 -21.96
C THR A 388 -5.18 3.59 -20.53
N ARG A 389 -3.89 3.78 -20.25
CA ARG A 389 -3.31 3.75 -18.92
C ARG A 389 -3.72 4.98 -18.12
N VAL A 390 -4.09 4.79 -16.84
CA VAL A 390 -4.60 5.85 -15.98
C VAL A 390 -4.03 5.71 -14.57
N ILE A 391 -3.59 6.82 -13.97
CA ILE A 391 -3.21 6.87 -12.56
C ILE A 391 -4.14 7.84 -11.82
N PRO A 392 -5.00 7.35 -10.94
CA PRO A 392 -5.79 8.21 -10.05
C PRO A 392 -4.90 8.69 -8.90
N GLN A 393 -4.60 9.99 -8.83
CA GLN A 393 -3.65 10.55 -7.88
C GLN A 393 -4.34 11.16 -6.64
N PHE A 394 -4.62 10.32 -5.64
CA PHE A 394 -5.36 10.74 -4.44
C PHE A 394 -4.61 11.76 -3.58
N GLN A 395 -3.28 11.73 -3.57
CA GLN A 395 -2.45 12.69 -2.84
C GLN A 395 -2.70 14.13 -3.29
N SER A 396 -3.14 14.32 -4.53
CA SER A 396 -3.53 15.63 -5.05
C SER A 396 -4.72 16.24 -4.30
N VAL A 397 -5.52 15.41 -3.62
CA VAL A 397 -6.62 15.83 -2.75
C VAL A 397 -6.13 16.04 -1.32
N HIS A 398 -5.34 15.09 -0.81
CA HIS A 398 -4.86 15.10 0.58
C HIS A 398 -3.99 16.33 0.91
N MET A 399 -3.26 16.84 -0.09
CA MET A 399 -2.34 17.96 0.03
C MET A 399 -2.89 19.24 -0.62
N ASP A 400 -4.18 19.28 -0.93
CA ASP A 400 -4.84 20.45 -1.51
C ASP A 400 -5.22 21.43 -0.41
N GLU A 401 -4.58 22.61 -0.39
CA GLU A 401 -4.81 23.68 0.60
C GLU A 401 -6.23 24.23 0.59
N SER A 402 -6.95 24.12 -0.53
CA SER A 402 -8.36 24.54 -0.62
C SER A 402 -9.30 23.55 0.08
N ILE A 403 -8.87 22.29 0.23
CA ILE A 403 -9.62 21.21 0.88
C ILE A 403 -9.16 21.04 2.33
N PHE A 404 -7.84 21.04 2.54
CA PHE A 404 -7.19 20.87 3.84
C PHE A 404 -6.24 22.06 4.10
N PRO A 405 -6.72 23.17 4.66
CA PRO A 405 -5.89 24.33 4.96
C PRO A 405 -4.67 23.94 5.81
N ARG A 406 -3.49 24.44 5.49
CA ARG A 406 -2.20 24.05 6.08
C ARG A 406 -1.98 22.53 5.97
N ALA A 407 -2.13 22.00 4.75
CA ALA A 407 -2.09 20.55 4.46
C ALA A 407 -0.78 19.88 4.87
N GLU A 408 0.33 20.62 4.91
CA GLU A 408 1.65 20.11 5.34
C GLU A 408 1.74 19.85 6.86
N LEU A 409 0.85 20.46 7.67
CA LEU A 409 0.85 20.27 9.12
C LEU A 409 -0.05 19.11 9.54
N ILE A 410 0.32 18.47 10.65
CA ILE A 410 -0.49 17.43 11.29
C ILE A 410 -1.44 18.09 12.29
N ILE A 411 -2.71 18.12 11.97
CA ILE A 411 -3.75 18.79 12.74
C ILE A 411 -4.95 17.83 12.92
N PRO A 412 -4.94 16.98 13.95
CA PRO A 412 -6.06 16.05 14.21
C PRO A 412 -7.42 16.76 14.37
N GLU A 413 -7.41 17.97 14.92
CA GLU A 413 -8.60 18.76 15.20
C GLU A 413 -9.46 19.06 13.95
N ARG A 414 -8.87 18.99 12.74
CA ARG A 414 -9.64 19.14 11.48
C ARG A 414 -10.69 18.04 11.26
N HIS A 415 -10.51 16.91 11.92
CA HIS A 415 -11.40 15.76 11.84
C HIS A 415 -12.35 15.63 13.03
N LEU A 416 -12.37 16.63 13.91
CA LEU A 416 -13.28 16.69 15.05
C LEU A 416 -14.44 17.67 14.78
N LYS A 417 -15.64 17.26 15.12
CA LYS A 417 -16.83 18.12 15.18
C LYS A 417 -17.64 17.72 16.41
N ASP A 418 -17.99 18.73 17.23
CA ASP A 418 -18.77 18.52 18.46
C ASP A 418 -18.16 17.43 19.37
N GLY A 419 -16.82 17.38 19.44
CA GLY A 419 -16.07 16.39 20.24
C GLY A 419 -16.03 14.97 19.66
N GLN A 420 -16.59 14.74 18.47
CA GLN A 420 -16.62 13.44 17.80
C GLN A 420 -15.72 13.44 16.57
N CYS A 421 -15.07 12.29 16.31
CA CYS A 421 -14.31 12.10 15.08
C CYS A 421 -15.25 11.88 13.90
N ILE A 422 -15.11 12.70 12.86
CA ILE A 422 -15.91 12.60 11.64
C ILE A 422 -15.07 11.97 10.54
N LYS A 423 -15.61 10.91 9.92
CA LYS A 423 -15.01 10.35 8.71
C LYS A 423 -15.06 11.37 7.58
N ASP A 424 -13.93 11.62 6.94
CA ASP A 424 -13.83 12.47 5.76
C ASP A 424 -13.62 11.63 4.51
N ASP A 425 -14.64 11.53 3.66
CA ASP A 425 -14.63 10.71 2.43
C ASP A 425 -13.68 11.25 1.35
N ARG A 426 -13.08 12.44 1.56
CA ARG A 426 -12.02 12.98 0.69
C ARG A 426 -10.66 12.37 1.00
N ILE A 427 -10.50 11.68 2.14
CA ILE A 427 -9.28 10.96 2.50
C ILE A 427 -9.33 9.54 1.90
N ASN A 428 -8.75 9.41 0.72
CA ASN A 428 -8.79 8.20 -0.09
C ASN A 428 -7.47 7.41 -0.05
N GLY A 429 -6.81 7.34 1.11
CA GLY A 429 -5.53 6.64 1.29
C GLY A 429 -5.56 5.15 0.93
N PHE A 430 -6.75 4.55 0.98
CA PHE A 430 -7.01 3.15 0.60
C PHE A 430 -7.56 3.00 -0.82
N SER A 431 -7.44 4.03 -1.66
CA SER A 431 -8.01 4.05 -3.00
C SER A 431 -9.54 4.00 -3.02
N VAL A 432 -10.15 4.05 -4.19
CA VAL A 432 -11.61 4.07 -4.36
C VAL A 432 -12.07 3.24 -5.57
N GLY A 433 -13.38 2.98 -5.61
CA GLY A 433 -14.03 2.24 -6.71
C GLY A 433 -13.72 0.75 -6.67
N LYS A 434 -13.76 0.10 -7.82
CA LYS A 434 -13.63 -1.38 -7.93
C LYS A 434 -12.26 -1.91 -7.53
N ARG A 435 -11.23 -1.07 -7.51
CA ARG A 435 -9.86 -1.38 -7.08
C ARG A 435 -9.50 -0.75 -5.73
N ALA A 436 -10.50 -0.38 -4.91
CA ALA A 436 -10.26 0.03 -3.53
C ALA A 436 -9.55 -1.07 -2.75
N CYS A 437 -8.77 -0.69 -1.73
CA CYS A 437 -8.03 -1.64 -0.90
C CYS A 437 -8.95 -2.73 -0.34
N LEU A 438 -8.56 -3.97 -0.52
CA LEU A 438 -9.31 -5.13 -0.05
C LEU A 438 -9.18 -5.30 1.45
N GLY A 439 -8.01 -4.94 2.01
CA GLY A 439 -7.68 -5.05 3.43
C GLY A 439 -7.96 -3.79 4.27
N GLU A 440 -8.67 -2.76 3.77
CA GLU A 440 -8.85 -1.49 4.48
C GLU A 440 -9.37 -1.66 5.91
N ASN A 441 -10.39 -2.49 6.12
CA ASN A 441 -10.97 -2.68 7.45
C ASN A 441 -10.00 -3.36 8.41
N LEU A 442 -9.25 -4.36 7.94
CA LEU A 442 -8.23 -5.04 8.73
C LEU A 442 -7.09 -4.08 9.06
N ALA A 443 -6.59 -3.33 8.07
CA ALA A 443 -5.51 -2.37 8.27
C ALA A 443 -5.88 -1.28 9.29
N ARG A 444 -7.10 -0.74 9.21
CA ARG A 444 -7.59 0.25 10.18
C ARG A 444 -7.69 -0.34 11.60
N MET A 445 -8.12 -1.60 11.71
CA MET A 445 -8.16 -2.33 12.98
C MET A 445 -6.76 -2.50 13.55
N GLU A 446 -5.82 -3.01 12.76
CA GLU A 446 -4.44 -3.23 13.21
C GLU A 446 -3.77 -1.93 13.64
N VAL A 447 -3.85 -0.88 12.82
CA VAL A 447 -3.25 0.43 13.14
C VAL A 447 -3.84 0.99 14.42
N PHE A 448 -5.17 0.96 14.59
CA PHE A 448 -5.82 1.44 15.81
C PHE A 448 -5.38 0.64 17.03
N MET A 449 -5.47 -0.68 16.98
CA MET A 449 -5.17 -1.56 18.11
C MET A 449 -3.71 -1.48 18.53
N PHE A 450 -2.76 -1.62 17.59
CA PHE A 450 -1.34 -1.55 17.91
C PHE A 450 -0.94 -0.16 18.40
N PHE A 451 -1.30 0.89 17.69
CA PHE A 451 -0.95 2.25 18.07
C PHE A 451 -1.52 2.62 19.45
N THR A 452 -2.82 2.41 19.66
CA THR A 452 -3.49 2.81 20.91
C THR A 452 -3.02 1.99 22.10
N SER A 453 -2.78 0.67 21.94
CA SER A 453 -2.25 -0.18 23.00
C SER A 453 -0.83 0.25 23.40
N LEU A 454 0.02 0.59 22.43
CA LEU A 454 1.37 1.09 22.72
C LEU A 454 1.32 2.47 23.40
N MET A 455 0.45 3.37 22.93
CA MET A 455 0.24 4.68 23.55
C MET A 455 -0.31 4.58 24.97
N GLN A 456 -1.14 3.59 25.26
CA GLN A 456 -1.64 3.37 26.62
C GLN A 456 -0.51 3.07 27.62
N LYS A 457 0.46 2.25 27.21
CA LYS A 457 1.51 1.73 28.10
C LYS A 457 2.79 2.56 28.06
N PHE A 458 3.09 3.24 26.97
CA PHE A 458 4.37 3.92 26.78
C PHE A 458 4.23 5.40 26.41
N ARG A 459 5.25 6.17 26.82
CA ARG A 459 5.62 7.46 26.27
C ARG A 459 6.77 7.27 25.31
N PHE A 460 6.69 7.89 24.14
CA PHE A 460 7.71 7.80 23.11
C PHE A 460 8.52 9.09 23.05
N GLU A 461 9.84 8.94 23.03
CA GLU A 461 10.79 10.05 23.02
C GLU A 461 11.81 9.87 21.89
N PRO A 462 12.35 10.95 21.30
CA PRO A 462 13.41 10.83 20.30
C PRO A 462 14.70 10.28 20.92
N ASP A 463 15.56 9.65 20.09
CA ASP A 463 16.89 9.16 20.49
C ASP A 463 17.92 10.29 20.65
N GLY A 464 17.52 11.51 20.83
CA GLY A 464 18.40 12.66 20.97
C GLY A 464 17.63 13.91 21.37
N LEU A 465 18.29 15.06 21.30
CA LEU A 465 17.68 16.33 21.65
C LEU A 465 16.56 16.79 20.70
N TYR A 466 16.55 16.27 19.48
CA TYR A 466 15.62 16.67 18.45
C TYR A 466 14.88 15.46 17.90
N PRO A 467 13.60 15.64 17.50
CA PRO A 467 12.84 14.57 16.82
C PRO A 467 13.47 14.23 15.46
N PRO A 468 13.21 13.03 14.92
CA PRO A 468 13.69 12.63 13.61
C PRO A 468 13.16 13.58 12.53
N LYS A 469 14.03 14.02 11.61
CA LYS A 469 13.62 14.83 10.46
C LYS A 469 12.67 14.05 9.57
N PHE A 470 11.72 14.77 8.97
CA PHE A 470 10.81 14.18 8.00
C PHE A 470 11.51 14.03 6.65
N GLU A 471 12.28 12.97 6.51
CA GLU A 471 12.95 12.58 5.27
C GLU A 471 12.39 11.24 4.81
N LEU A 472 12.26 11.06 3.50
CA LEU A 472 11.61 9.90 2.89
C LEU A 472 12.64 9.00 2.20
N LEU A 473 12.37 7.70 2.22
CA LEU A 473 13.11 6.73 1.42
C LEU A 473 12.93 7.02 -0.08
N ILE A 474 13.99 6.78 -0.86
CA ILE A 474 13.92 6.76 -2.33
C ILE A 474 13.30 5.43 -2.74
N SER A 475 11.98 5.41 -2.86
CA SER A 475 11.18 4.22 -3.15
C SER A 475 9.90 4.65 -3.86
N THR A 476 9.22 3.72 -4.52
CA THR A 476 7.87 3.94 -5.04
C THR A 476 6.84 4.06 -3.90
N PHE A 477 7.16 3.48 -2.75
CA PHE A 477 6.42 3.70 -1.50
C PHE A 477 6.96 4.93 -0.77
N ARG A 478 6.05 5.70 -0.20
CA ARG A 478 6.36 6.84 0.64
C ARG A 478 6.52 6.35 2.07
N ALA A 479 7.74 6.27 2.56
CA ALA A 479 8.06 5.81 3.91
C ALA A 479 9.09 6.75 4.55
N PRO A 480 8.97 7.06 5.86
CA PRO A 480 10.02 7.81 6.56
C PRO A 480 11.32 7.02 6.58
N LEU A 481 12.46 7.71 6.54
CA LEU A 481 13.76 7.08 6.78
C LEU A 481 13.75 6.30 8.11
N PRO A 482 14.57 5.25 8.29
CA PRO A 482 14.72 4.59 9.57
C PRO A 482 15.10 5.59 10.67
N PHE A 483 14.48 5.47 11.83
CA PHE A 483 14.78 6.29 13.01
C PHE A 483 14.68 5.44 14.27
N LYS A 484 15.46 5.82 15.29
CA LYS A 484 15.38 5.23 16.61
C LYS A 484 14.49 6.06 17.52
N ILE A 485 13.85 5.36 18.45
CA ILE A 485 13.01 5.98 19.48
C ILE A 485 13.32 5.35 20.83
N ARG A 486 13.09 6.09 21.90
CA ARG A 486 13.08 5.60 23.27
C ARG A 486 11.66 5.29 23.69
N VAL A 487 11.48 4.15 24.32
CA VAL A 487 10.17 3.66 24.78
C VAL A 487 10.17 3.69 26.29
N ILE A 488 9.46 4.66 26.88
CA ILE A 488 9.43 4.90 28.33
C ILE A 488 8.13 4.34 28.89
N ASP A 489 8.21 3.38 29.80
CA ASP A 489 7.03 2.76 30.41
C ASP A 489 6.31 3.78 31.31
N ARG A 490 5.02 4.00 31.07
CA ARG A 490 4.16 4.91 31.85
C ARG A 490 3.60 4.27 33.11
N CYS A 491 3.77 2.96 33.27
CA CYS A 491 3.28 2.18 34.41
C CYS A 491 4.39 1.90 35.46
N SER A 492 5.68 2.11 35.12
CA SER A 492 6.75 2.04 36.08
C SER A 492 6.73 3.28 36.99
N LYS A 493 6.67 3.03 38.30
CA LYS A 493 6.74 4.06 39.37
C LYS A 493 8.14 4.61 39.47
#